data_9bcf02a6a9fb18126b745e71c439f93b
#
_entry.id   9bcf02a6a9fb18126b745e71c439f93b
#
_cell.length_a   1.000
_cell.length_b   1.000
_cell.length_c   1.000
_cell.angle_alpha   90.00
_cell.angle_beta   90.00
_cell.angle_gamma   90.00
#
_symmetry.space_group_name_H-M   'P 1'
#
loop_
_entity.id
_entity.type
_entity.pdbx_description
1 polymer ?
#
loop_
_entity_poly.entity_id
_entity_poly.type
_entity_poly.pdbx_seq_one_letter_code
_entity_poly.pdbx_strand_id
1 'polypeptide(L)'
;MEQMNRHDGMPTAAKRKRIPYGLMNFMTLRERNCYYVDKTRFIESIEEANMCFFFIRPRRFGKSLTISMLQNYYDINKKEQFDKLFDGLYIGENPTPERNSYLVLPLNFATVDAGLDNYRAGLDNCVNIGILNFCDRYKQYLPDDIIVRMKEECQGCVDQLKFLAAECEKVNQHIYLFIDEYDHFTNKILAEPKHMVRYREQTHGEGYLRMFFDAVKDATSSSLTRVFVTGVSPVTMDDLTSGFNIGTNYSLSYEFNELVGFTEEEVRTLLTDYAAVCPFNHTVEELICNMKPWFDNYCFSVEEYGKTTMYNSVMVLNFLDRYIRSGYQIPKSMIETNIRIDYDKIRMLIRHDKNFDHDASIIQELVTKGYVMGNLVENFPAERINDPDNFLSLLFYFGLVTIDGSYRGYSRFIIPNEVVRDQIYTYLLDTYKENDLTFEEFDKDKLASKMAYEGDFKPYFTYIADSLKKFSSQRDRQKGEAYVHGFTLAMTSQCKFYRPISELDNEGGYADIFLSPLCDIYEDMTDSYIVELKYCKSNTSDAQVQKLFKEAAAQVSRYADSDLVKESVKTTRLHQLVVIYRGVDMVVCEELKYECPDVCGAAGGA
;
A
#
# COMPACT_ATOMS: atom_id res chain seq x y z
N MET A 1 65.76 -8.35 -27.50
CA MET A 1 64.66 -7.40 -27.59
C MET A 1 63.49 -8.00 -26.88
N GLU A 2 63.40 -7.75 -25.59
CA GLU A 2 62.33 -8.15 -24.70
C GLU A 2 61.23 -7.11 -24.76
N GLN A 3 60.03 -7.50 -25.20
CA GLN A 3 58.83 -6.68 -25.03
C GLN A 3 58.18 -7.06 -23.71
N MET A 4 58.32 -6.16 -22.71
CA MET A 4 57.62 -6.15 -21.46
C MET A 4 56.10 -5.92 -21.69
N ASN A 5 55.32 -6.97 -21.53
CA ASN A 5 53.85 -6.84 -21.34
C ASN A 5 53.58 -6.35 -19.92
N ARG A 6 53.34 -5.06 -19.74
CA ARG A 6 52.66 -4.49 -18.55
C ARG A 6 51.17 -4.50 -18.79
N HIS A 7 50.49 -5.52 -18.28
CA HIS A 7 49.06 -5.42 -17.95
C HIS A 7 48.98 -5.01 -16.48
N ASP A 8 49.04 -3.70 -16.28
CA ASP A 8 48.64 -3.11 -15.00
C ASP A 8 47.15 -3.30 -14.82
N GLY A 9 46.77 -3.96 -13.69
CA GLY A 9 45.40 -4.25 -13.33
C GLY A 9 44.57 -2.98 -13.14
N MET A 10 43.70 -2.70 -14.08
CA MET A 10 42.53 -1.87 -13.79
C MET A 10 41.66 -2.66 -12.81
N PRO A 11 41.16 -2.02 -11.73
CA PRO A 11 40.19 -2.67 -10.87
C PRO A 11 38.99 -3.05 -11.73
N THR A 12 38.63 -4.33 -11.73
CA THR A 12 37.42 -4.82 -12.41
C THR A 12 36.26 -4.01 -11.88
N ALA A 13 35.64 -3.17 -12.73
CA ALA A 13 34.46 -2.41 -12.39
C ALA A 13 33.44 -3.35 -11.73
N ALA A 14 33.04 -3.05 -10.50
CA ALA A 14 32.11 -3.86 -9.76
C ALA A 14 30.87 -4.09 -10.61
N LYS A 15 30.58 -5.35 -10.92
CA LYS A 15 29.48 -5.70 -11.83
C LYS A 15 28.18 -5.33 -11.13
N ARG A 16 27.39 -4.43 -11.73
CA ARG A 16 26.08 -4.00 -11.21
C ARG A 16 25.22 -5.21 -10.81
N LYS A 17 24.74 -5.24 -9.57
CA LYS A 17 23.74 -6.21 -9.12
C LYS A 17 22.44 -6.01 -9.91
N ARG A 18 21.69 -7.09 -10.12
CA ARG A 18 20.38 -7.01 -10.78
C ARG A 18 19.32 -6.49 -9.83
N ILE A 19 18.37 -5.70 -10.34
CA ILE A 19 17.21 -5.29 -9.55
C ILE A 19 16.26 -6.49 -9.42
N PRO A 20 15.84 -6.88 -8.20
CA PRO A 20 15.01 -8.06 -7.96
C PRO A 20 13.51 -7.79 -8.18
N TYR A 21 13.13 -6.89 -9.10
CA TYR A 21 11.72 -6.60 -9.36
C TYR A 21 10.97 -7.85 -9.82
N GLY A 22 9.87 -8.18 -9.12
CA GLY A 22 9.06 -9.37 -9.40
C GLY A 22 9.66 -10.71 -8.93
N LEU A 23 10.79 -10.71 -8.21
CA LEU A 23 11.37 -11.92 -7.64
C LEU A 23 10.91 -12.12 -6.19
N MET A 24 10.25 -13.26 -5.93
CA MET A 24 9.78 -13.66 -4.60
C MET A 24 10.55 -14.85 -4.02
N ASN A 25 11.48 -15.45 -4.78
CA ASN A 25 12.28 -16.59 -4.35
C ASN A 25 13.68 -16.13 -3.95
N PHE A 26 14.02 -16.26 -2.66
CA PHE A 26 15.27 -15.82 -2.08
C PHE A 26 16.49 -16.53 -2.69
N MET A 27 16.44 -17.86 -2.85
CA MET A 27 17.55 -18.62 -3.46
C MET A 27 17.84 -18.12 -4.88
N THR A 28 16.79 -17.96 -5.72
CA THR A 28 16.94 -17.42 -7.07
C THR A 28 17.52 -16.01 -7.07
N LEU A 29 17.12 -15.18 -6.11
CA LEU A 29 17.63 -13.82 -5.96
C LEU A 29 19.14 -13.84 -5.69
N ARG A 30 19.60 -14.67 -4.76
CA ARG A 30 21.02 -14.83 -4.40
C ARG A 30 21.83 -15.42 -5.55
N GLU A 31 21.34 -16.49 -6.21
CA GLU A 31 21.99 -17.15 -7.34
C GLU A 31 22.16 -16.24 -8.56
N ARG A 32 21.20 -15.35 -8.81
CA ARG A 32 21.25 -14.40 -9.93
C ARG A 32 22.04 -13.12 -9.61
N ASN A 33 22.67 -13.04 -8.43
CA ASN A 33 23.36 -11.86 -7.95
C ASN A 33 22.49 -10.60 -8.01
N CYS A 34 21.26 -10.72 -7.50
CA CYS A 34 20.37 -9.57 -7.35
C CYS A 34 20.71 -8.78 -6.07
N TYR A 35 20.29 -7.51 -6.04
CA TYR A 35 20.38 -6.71 -4.82
C TYR A 35 19.40 -7.26 -3.78
N TYR A 36 19.80 -7.32 -2.54
CA TYR A 36 18.94 -7.71 -1.43
C TYR A 36 19.11 -6.70 -0.28
N VAL A 37 18.01 -6.08 0.12
CA VAL A 37 17.96 -5.27 1.35
C VAL A 37 17.86 -6.24 2.52
N ASP A 38 18.87 -6.25 3.36
CA ASP A 38 19.02 -7.28 4.39
C ASP A 38 17.99 -7.11 5.52
N LYS A 39 17.07 -8.05 5.59
CA LYS A 39 16.07 -8.19 6.67
C LYS A 39 16.35 -9.40 7.58
N THR A 40 17.50 -10.06 7.41
CA THR A 40 17.81 -11.30 8.15
C THR A 40 18.06 -11.08 9.63
N ARG A 41 18.32 -9.84 10.07
CA ARG A 41 18.39 -9.47 11.50
C ARG A 41 17.13 -9.83 12.30
N PHE A 42 15.96 -9.84 11.63
CA PHE A 42 14.69 -10.18 12.28
C PHE A 42 14.52 -11.67 12.58
N ILE A 43 15.40 -12.53 12.12
CA ILE A 43 15.35 -13.97 12.42
C ILE A 43 15.46 -14.20 13.92
N GLU A 44 16.35 -13.51 14.62
CA GLU A 44 16.52 -13.63 16.08
C GLU A 44 15.22 -13.25 16.81
N SER A 45 14.63 -12.10 16.47
CA SER A 45 13.34 -11.66 17.06
C SER A 45 12.19 -12.64 16.75
N ILE A 46 12.16 -13.23 15.55
CA ILE A 46 11.15 -14.24 15.19
C ILE A 46 11.33 -15.52 16.02
N GLU A 47 12.57 -15.91 16.32
CA GLU A 47 12.85 -17.08 17.17
C GLU A 47 12.47 -16.84 18.63
N GLU A 48 12.64 -15.61 19.14
CA GLU A 48 12.23 -15.21 20.50
C GLU A 48 10.71 -15.02 20.64
N ALA A 49 10.01 -14.79 19.51
CA ALA A 49 8.57 -14.61 19.47
C ALA A 49 7.81 -15.93 19.72
N ASN A 50 6.48 -15.82 19.82
CA ASN A 50 5.60 -17.00 19.95
C ASN A 50 5.81 -17.98 18.78
N MET A 51 5.82 -19.29 19.09
CA MET A 51 5.97 -20.35 18.10
C MET A 51 4.98 -20.28 16.94
N CYS A 52 3.79 -19.72 17.16
CA CYS A 52 2.77 -19.49 16.14
C CYS A 52 2.70 -17.99 15.82
N PHE A 53 3.46 -17.58 14.83
CA PHE A 53 3.69 -16.20 14.44
C PHE A 53 2.75 -15.79 13.30
N PHE A 54 1.86 -14.82 13.53
CA PHE A 54 1.04 -14.20 12.49
C PHE A 54 1.57 -12.82 12.13
N PHE A 55 1.66 -12.55 10.83
CA PHE A 55 2.18 -11.28 10.33
C PHE A 55 1.44 -10.82 9.07
N ILE A 56 0.63 -9.79 9.22
CA ILE A 56 -0.20 -9.23 8.16
C ILE A 56 0.41 -7.89 7.72
N ARG A 57 0.50 -7.68 6.41
CA ARG A 57 0.94 -6.42 5.80
C ARG A 57 0.23 -6.22 4.47
N PRO A 58 0.12 -4.98 4.01
CA PRO A 58 -0.39 -4.71 2.68
C PRO A 58 0.38 -5.48 1.61
N ARG A 59 -0.17 -5.60 0.43
CA ARG A 59 0.49 -6.24 -0.70
C ARG A 59 1.75 -5.48 -1.12
N ARG A 60 2.70 -6.20 -1.73
CA ARG A 60 3.93 -5.65 -2.34
C ARG A 60 4.96 -5.09 -1.36
N PHE A 61 4.86 -5.43 -0.09
CA PHE A 61 5.87 -5.10 0.92
C PHE A 61 7.00 -6.13 1.03
N GLY A 62 6.91 -7.29 0.36
CA GLY A 62 7.97 -8.31 0.38
C GLY A 62 7.69 -9.51 1.27
N LYS A 63 6.47 -9.73 1.77
CA LYS A 63 6.09 -10.88 2.63
C LYS A 63 6.55 -12.23 2.10
N SER A 64 6.21 -12.55 0.85
CA SER A 64 6.57 -13.84 0.23
C SER A 64 8.08 -14.02 0.07
N LEU A 65 8.84 -12.93 -0.15
CA LEU A 65 10.30 -12.98 -0.16
C LEU A 65 10.86 -13.26 1.24
N THR A 66 10.29 -12.64 2.27
CA THR A 66 10.65 -12.90 3.68
C THR A 66 10.37 -14.36 4.04
N ILE A 67 9.21 -14.90 3.70
CA ILE A 67 8.92 -16.34 3.88
C ILE A 67 9.96 -17.18 3.14
N SER A 68 10.26 -16.86 1.89
CA SER A 68 11.27 -17.62 1.12
C SER A 68 12.65 -17.55 1.75
N MET A 69 13.04 -16.42 2.35
CA MET A 69 14.29 -16.26 3.07
C MET A 69 14.30 -17.16 4.33
N LEU A 70 13.24 -17.10 5.16
CA LEU A 70 13.09 -17.94 6.35
C LEU A 70 13.11 -19.45 6.01
N GLN A 71 12.38 -19.86 4.96
CA GLN A 71 12.39 -21.25 4.48
C GLN A 71 13.80 -21.73 4.13
N ASN A 72 14.61 -20.91 3.44
CA ASN A 72 15.99 -21.29 3.10
C ASN A 72 16.91 -21.28 4.32
N TYR A 73 16.65 -20.44 5.33
CA TYR A 73 17.44 -20.40 6.56
C TYR A 73 17.22 -21.63 7.43
N TYR A 74 15.98 -22.06 7.60
CA TYR A 74 15.61 -23.15 8.50
C TYR A 74 15.68 -24.54 7.89
N ASP A 75 15.62 -24.68 6.55
CA ASP A 75 15.58 -25.97 5.86
C ASP A 75 16.87 -26.77 6.08
N ILE A 76 16.73 -27.95 6.69
CA ILE A 76 17.85 -28.87 6.97
C ILE A 76 18.60 -29.27 5.69
N ASN A 77 17.92 -29.34 4.54
CA ASN A 77 18.54 -29.64 3.25
C ASN A 77 19.36 -28.48 2.66
N LYS A 78 19.35 -27.31 3.28
CA LYS A 78 20.11 -26.13 2.84
C LYS A 78 21.44 -25.94 3.55
N LYS A 79 21.81 -26.85 4.46
CA LYS A 79 23.03 -26.77 5.28
C LYS A 79 24.30 -26.54 4.44
N GLU A 80 24.48 -27.27 3.36
CA GLU A 80 25.64 -27.13 2.48
C GLU A 80 25.60 -25.88 1.59
N GLN A 81 24.43 -25.25 1.44
CA GLN A 81 24.25 -24.05 0.64
C GLN A 81 24.21 -22.78 1.49
N PHE A 82 24.32 -22.90 2.81
CA PHE A 82 24.12 -21.82 3.76
C PHE A 82 25.03 -20.63 3.44
N ASP A 83 26.34 -20.84 3.37
CA ASP A 83 27.29 -19.76 3.10
C ASP A 83 26.99 -19.08 1.75
N LYS A 84 26.68 -19.86 0.70
CA LYS A 84 26.31 -19.29 -0.62
C LYS A 84 25.05 -18.40 -0.55
N LEU A 85 24.10 -18.75 0.29
CA LEU A 85 22.82 -18.03 0.39
C LEU A 85 22.89 -16.82 1.33
N PHE A 86 23.64 -16.91 2.40
CA PHE A 86 23.62 -15.92 3.47
C PHE A 86 24.95 -15.16 3.64
N ASP A 87 25.98 -15.44 2.84
CA ASP A 87 27.25 -14.68 2.84
C ASP A 87 27.01 -13.18 2.66
N GLY A 88 27.64 -12.37 3.51
CA GLY A 88 27.48 -10.91 3.54
C GLY A 88 26.12 -10.39 4.01
N LEU A 89 25.31 -11.24 4.68
CA LEU A 89 24.09 -10.85 5.37
C LEU A 89 24.28 -11.00 6.88
N TYR A 90 23.52 -10.22 7.67
CA TYR A 90 23.61 -10.21 9.13
C TYR A 90 23.58 -11.64 9.73
N ILE A 91 22.58 -12.45 9.32
CA ILE A 91 22.42 -13.80 9.85
C ILE A 91 23.48 -14.79 9.36
N GLY A 92 24.17 -14.48 8.26
CA GLY A 92 25.31 -15.25 7.79
C GLY A 92 26.50 -15.12 8.72
N GLU A 93 26.69 -13.91 9.28
CA GLU A 93 27.74 -13.60 10.26
C GLU A 93 27.33 -13.97 11.70
N ASN A 94 26.03 -13.94 12.01
CA ASN A 94 25.45 -14.19 13.34
C ASN A 94 24.40 -15.32 13.29
N PRO A 95 24.75 -16.56 12.91
CA PRO A 95 23.76 -17.63 12.77
C PRO A 95 23.25 -18.10 14.14
N THR A 96 21.93 -18.36 14.22
CA THR A 96 21.30 -18.90 15.42
C THR A 96 21.44 -20.43 15.52
N PRO A 97 21.20 -21.02 16.70
CA PRO A 97 21.18 -22.48 16.86
C PRO A 97 20.09 -23.19 16.02
N GLU A 98 19.00 -22.49 15.66
CA GLU A 98 17.90 -23.06 14.87
C GLU A 98 18.19 -23.14 13.36
N ARG A 99 19.34 -22.61 12.91
CA ARG A 99 19.77 -22.67 11.52
C ARG A 99 19.80 -24.11 10.98
N ASN A 100 19.13 -24.33 9.84
CA ASN A 100 19.11 -25.61 9.12
C ASN A 100 18.71 -26.80 9.98
N SER A 101 17.71 -26.64 10.87
CA SER A 101 17.31 -27.64 11.84
C SER A 101 15.88 -28.15 11.66
N TYR A 102 15.15 -27.68 10.63
CA TYR A 102 13.74 -28.03 10.42
C TYR A 102 13.49 -28.72 9.07
N LEU A 103 12.46 -29.56 9.06
CA LEU A 103 11.76 -29.94 7.84
C LEU A 103 10.74 -28.85 7.52
N VAL A 104 10.91 -28.13 6.41
CA VAL A 104 10.10 -26.97 6.05
C VAL A 104 8.89 -27.38 5.22
N LEU A 105 7.66 -27.11 5.71
CA LEU A 105 6.40 -27.33 5.01
C LEU A 105 5.82 -26.01 4.53
N PRO A 106 6.00 -25.64 3.25
CA PRO A 106 5.40 -24.44 2.67
C PRO A 106 4.02 -24.72 2.10
N LEU A 107 3.03 -23.95 2.49
CA LEU A 107 1.68 -23.92 1.93
C LEU A 107 1.38 -22.51 1.40
N ASN A 108 0.78 -22.40 0.20
CA ASN A 108 0.32 -21.13 -0.35
C ASN A 108 -1.16 -21.22 -0.69
N PHE A 109 -1.98 -20.53 0.06
CA PHE A 109 -3.44 -20.60 -0.10
C PHE A 109 -3.97 -19.74 -1.25
N ALA A 110 -3.10 -18.97 -1.95
CA ALA A 110 -3.48 -18.32 -3.21
C ALA A 110 -3.90 -19.34 -4.30
N THR A 111 -3.41 -20.58 -4.20
CA THR A 111 -3.69 -21.65 -5.15
C THR A 111 -4.98 -22.43 -4.82
N VAL A 112 -5.60 -22.17 -3.68
CA VAL A 112 -6.89 -22.79 -3.31
C VAL A 112 -7.98 -22.25 -4.23
N ASP A 113 -8.66 -23.16 -4.94
CA ASP A 113 -9.80 -22.78 -5.77
C ASP A 113 -10.92 -22.21 -4.87
N ALA A 114 -11.23 -20.94 -5.09
CA ALA A 114 -12.24 -20.22 -4.33
C ALA A 114 -13.67 -20.38 -4.90
N GLY A 115 -13.85 -21.25 -5.89
CA GLY A 115 -15.20 -21.70 -6.28
C GLY A 115 -15.88 -22.29 -5.06
N LEU A 116 -16.95 -21.62 -4.57
CA LEU A 116 -17.58 -21.88 -3.28
C LEU A 116 -18.09 -23.33 -3.10
N ASP A 117 -18.38 -24.00 -4.20
CA ASP A 117 -18.84 -25.40 -4.16
C ASP A 117 -17.67 -26.39 -4.01
N ASN A 118 -16.42 -25.95 -4.25
CA ASN A 118 -15.23 -26.81 -4.25
C ASN A 118 -14.15 -26.40 -3.25
N TYR A 119 -14.42 -25.46 -2.32
CA TYR A 119 -13.39 -24.94 -1.42
C TYR A 119 -12.71 -26.03 -0.58
N ARG A 120 -13.49 -26.95 0.01
CA ARG A 120 -12.96 -28.09 0.77
C ARG A 120 -12.00 -28.91 -0.09
N ALA A 121 -12.44 -29.29 -1.28
CA ALA A 121 -11.59 -30.04 -2.21
C ALA A 121 -10.37 -29.23 -2.67
N GLY A 122 -10.51 -27.91 -2.84
CA GLY A 122 -9.41 -27.02 -3.16
C GLY A 122 -8.36 -26.95 -2.04
N LEU A 123 -8.79 -26.83 -0.78
CA LEU A 123 -7.89 -26.83 0.38
C LEU A 123 -7.22 -28.20 0.55
N ASP A 124 -8.00 -29.30 0.47
CA ASP A 124 -7.46 -30.65 0.51
C ASP A 124 -6.40 -30.88 -0.55
N ASN A 125 -6.65 -30.46 -1.79
CA ASN A 125 -5.69 -30.60 -2.88
C ASN A 125 -4.42 -29.74 -2.65
N CYS A 126 -4.57 -28.50 -2.21
CA CYS A 126 -3.45 -27.62 -1.92
C CYS A 126 -2.52 -28.20 -0.84
N VAL A 127 -3.10 -28.65 0.28
CA VAL A 127 -2.34 -29.21 1.39
C VAL A 127 -1.76 -30.58 1.02
N ASN A 128 -2.53 -31.44 0.34
CA ASN A 128 -2.05 -32.74 -0.11
C ASN A 128 -0.83 -32.61 -1.02
N ILE A 129 -0.86 -31.71 -2.01
CA ILE A 129 0.28 -31.43 -2.88
C ILE A 129 1.48 -30.93 -2.06
N GLY A 130 1.26 -30.04 -1.10
CA GLY A 130 2.31 -29.54 -0.19
C GLY A 130 2.94 -30.68 0.61
N ILE A 131 2.15 -31.57 1.19
CA ILE A 131 2.62 -32.71 1.99
C ILE A 131 3.33 -33.75 1.12
N LEU A 132 2.84 -34.08 -0.08
CA LEU A 132 3.52 -34.99 -0.99
C LEU A 132 4.90 -34.45 -1.42
N ASN A 133 4.99 -33.16 -1.77
CA ASN A 133 6.24 -32.51 -2.08
C ASN A 133 7.20 -32.48 -0.87
N PHE A 134 6.67 -32.32 0.33
CA PHE A 134 7.44 -32.39 1.57
C PHE A 134 7.99 -33.81 1.79
N CYS A 135 7.20 -34.85 1.66
CA CYS A 135 7.64 -36.23 1.82
C CYS A 135 8.72 -36.61 0.79
N ASP A 136 8.59 -36.18 -0.48
CA ASP A 136 9.62 -36.42 -1.49
C ASP A 136 10.92 -35.66 -1.20
N ARG A 137 10.83 -34.39 -0.76
CA ARG A 137 11.98 -33.55 -0.41
C ARG A 137 12.77 -34.11 0.76
N TYR A 138 12.09 -34.71 1.74
CA TYR A 138 12.69 -35.17 2.99
C TYR A 138 12.70 -36.69 3.16
N LYS A 139 12.59 -37.44 2.05
CA LYS A 139 12.58 -38.91 2.05
C LYS A 139 13.72 -39.56 2.83
N GLN A 140 14.90 -38.90 2.94
CA GLN A 140 16.04 -39.39 3.72
C GLN A 140 15.84 -39.30 5.24
N TYR A 141 14.86 -38.56 5.71
CA TYR A 141 14.52 -38.37 7.12
C TYR A 141 13.22 -39.07 7.54
N LEU A 142 12.42 -39.52 6.56
CA LEU A 142 11.09 -40.07 6.75
C LEU A 142 11.04 -41.55 6.36
N PRO A 143 10.07 -42.33 6.90
CA PRO A 143 9.86 -43.72 6.49
C PRO A 143 9.55 -43.85 5.00
N ASP A 144 10.12 -44.87 4.33
CA ASP A 144 9.93 -45.11 2.88
C ASP A 144 8.47 -45.35 2.49
N ASP A 145 7.66 -45.86 3.39
CA ASP A 145 6.22 -46.22 3.18
C ASP A 145 5.24 -45.10 3.57
N ILE A 146 5.75 -43.94 4.01
CA ILE A 146 4.91 -42.85 4.58
C ILE A 146 3.79 -42.43 3.63
N ILE A 147 4.08 -42.28 2.32
CA ILE A 147 3.10 -41.85 1.30
C ILE A 147 2.04 -42.92 1.08
N VAL A 148 2.43 -44.18 1.12
CA VAL A 148 1.48 -45.29 0.92
C VAL A 148 0.51 -45.37 2.11
N ARG A 149 1.03 -45.38 3.35
CA ARG A 149 0.21 -45.39 4.57
C ARG A 149 -0.68 -44.16 4.66
N MET A 150 -0.17 -42.97 4.33
CA MET A 150 -0.98 -41.76 4.33
C MET A 150 -2.19 -41.86 3.39
N LYS A 151 -2.04 -42.45 2.19
CA LYS A 151 -3.13 -42.65 1.25
C LYS A 151 -4.18 -43.68 1.73
N GLU A 152 -3.75 -44.65 2.51
CA GLU A 152 -4.62 -45.72 3.05
C GLU A 152 -5.35 -45.26 4.32
N GLU A 153 -4.71 -44.48 5.19
CA GLU A 153 -5.18 -44.14 6.52
C GLU A 153 -5.88 -42.78 6.61
N CYS A 154 -5.61 -41.82 5.70
CA CYS A 154 -6.07 -40.44 5.83
C CYS A 154 -7.18 -40.06 4.85
N GLN A 155 -8.18 -39.31 5.35
CA GLN A 155 -9.29 -38.75 4.57
C GLN A 155 -9.27 -37.23 4.62
N GLY A 156 -8.52 -36.61 3.67
CA GLY A 156 -8.42 -35.16 3.58
C GLY A 156 -7.23 -34.56 4.34
N CYS A 157 -7.06 -33.25 4.19
CA CYS A 157 -5.85 -32.55 4.63
C CYS A 157 -5.69 -32.51 6.17
N VAL A 158 -6.76 -32.55 6.91
CA VAL A 158 -6.78 -32.57 8.40
C VAL A 158 -6.07 -33.81 8.91
N ASP A 159 -6.48 -34.99 8.42
CA ASP A 159 -5.88 -36.27 8.81
C ASP A 159 -4.43 -36.39 8.34
N GLN A 160 -4.15 -35.93 7.10
CA GLN A 160 -2.82 -35.96 6.54
C GLN A 160 -1.81 -35.15 7.35
N LEU A 161 -2.20 -33.95 7.84
CA LEU A 161 -1.32 -33.11 8.66
C LEU A 161 -1.02 -33.76 10.01
N LYS A 162 -2.04 -34.32 10.68
CA LYS A 162 -1.88 -35.04 11.95
C LYS A 162 -1.01 -36.30 11.77
N PHE A 163 -1.25 -37.05 10.73
CA PHE A 163 -0.43 -38.21 10.38
C PHE A 163 1.03 -37.82 10.14
N LEU A 164 1.28 -36.80 9.33
CA LEU A 164 2.62 -36.33 9.06
C LEU A 164 3.36 -35.88 10.33
N ALA A 165 2.70 -35.13 11.20
CA ALA A 165 3.27 -34.70 12.47
C ALA A 165 3.63 -35.90 13.36
N ALA A 166 2.77 -36.87 13.47
CA ALA A 166 3.04 -38.08 14.24
C ALA A 166 4.19 -38.92 13.66
N GLU A 167 4.33 -39.02 12.34
CA GLU A 167 5.44 -39.74 11.71
C GLU A 167 6.77 -39.02 11.90
N CYS A 168 6.79 -37.66 11.79
CA CYS A 168 7.99 -36.87 12.07
C CYS A 168 8.43 -36.98 13.53
N GLU A 169 7.50 -37.03 14.48
CA GLU A 169 7.80 -37.23 15.91
C GLU A 169 8.52 -38.55 16.15
N LYS A 170 8.06 -39.66 15.54
CA LYS A 170 8.68 -40.98 15.66
C LYS A 170 10.14 -41.01 15.24
N VAL A 171 10.53 -40.17 14.30
CA VAL A 171 11.91 -40.07 13.78
C VAL A 171 12.67 -38.86 14.36
N ASN A 172 12.10 -38.22 15.40
CA ASN A 172 12.67 -37.06 16.10
C ASN A 172 13.03 -35.92 15.14
N GLN A 173 12.13 -35.62 14.19
CA GLN A 173 12.26 -34.50 13.28
C GLN A 173 11.22 -33.41 13.61
N HIS A 174 11.62 -32.13 13.44
CA HIS A 174 10.78 -30.98 13.71
C HIS A 174 10.31 -30.33 12.42
N ILE A 175 9.04 -29.94 12.37
CA ILE A 175 8.41 -29.27 11.23
C ILE A 175 8.32 -27.77 11.52
N TYR A 176 8.68 -26.93 10.54
CA TYR A 176 8.32 -25.53 10.49
C TYR A 176 7.30 -25.31 9.36
N LEU A 177 6.08 -25.00 9.72
CA LEU A 177 4.97 -24.74 8.78
C LEU A 177 4.95 -23.27 8.38
N PHE A 178 4.96 -23.00 7.07
CA PHE A 178 4.79 -21.67 6.50
C PHE A 178 3.51 -21.61 5.70
N ILE A 179 2.61 -20.68 6.02
CA ILE A 179 1.37 -20.45 5.28
C ILE A 179 1.39 -19.04 4.71
N ASP A 180 1.46 -18.93 3.38
CA ASP A 180 1.35 -17.66 2.67
C ASP A 180 -0.07 -17.45 2.13
N GLU A 181 -0.53 -16.19 2.11
CA GLU A 181 -1.86 -15.77 1.64
C GLU A 181 -3.03 -16.54 2.30
N TYR A 182 -2.96 -16.76 3.62
CA TYR A 182 -3.96 -17.53 4.38
C TYR A 182 -5.39 -17.01 4.21
N ASP A 183 -5.54 -15.73 3.91
CA ASP A 183 -6.79 -14.98 3.77
C ASP A 183 -7.27 -14.85 2.31
N HIS A 184 -6.58 -15.47 1.35
CA HIS A 184 -6.92 -15.33 -0.07
C HIS A 184 -8.37 -15.74 -0.37
N PHE A 185 -8.81 -16.83 0.23
CA PHE A 185 -10.17 -17.33 0.13
C PHE A 185 -11.19 -16.32 0.69
N THR A 186 -10.97 -15.82 1.90
CA THR A 186 -11.84 -14.83 2.56
C THR A 186 -11.98 -13.55 1.73
N ASN A 187 -10.88 -13.08 1.20
CA ASN A 187 -10.88 -11.88 0.35
C ASN A 187 -11.72 -12.05 -0.93
N LYS A 188 -11.81 -13.26 -1.49
CA LYS A 188 -12.70 -13.53 -2.63
C LYS A 188 -14.18 -13.58 -2.22
N ILE A 189 -14.47 -14.12 -1.05
CA ILE A 189 -15.86 -14.15 -0.53
C ILE A 189 -16.35 -12.76 -0.17
N LEU A 190 -15.52 -11.96 0.49
CA LEU A 190 -15.84 -10.58 0.80
C LEU A 190 -16.10 -9.74 -0.45
N ALA A 191 -15.58 -10.17 -1.62
CA ALA A 191 -15.86 -9.55 -2.90
C ALA A 191 -17.34 -9.62 -3.33
N GLU A 192 -18.12 -10.56 -2.81
CA GLU A 192 -19.51 -10.75 -3.21
C GLU A 192 -20.43 -10.90 -1.98
N PRO A 193 -21.25 -9.89 -1.64
CA PRO A 193 -22.11 -9.90 -0.46
C PRO A 193 -23.08 -11.09 -0.38
N LYS A 194 -23.42 -11.71 -1.53
CA LYS A 194 -24.28 -12.90 -1.61
C LYS A 194 -23.64 -14.14 -0.98
N HIS A 195 -22.35 -14.13 -0.74
CA HIS A 195 -21.58 -15.28 -0.28
C HIS A 195 -21.35 -15.31 1.25
N MET A 196 -21.82 -14.32 2.01
CA MET A 196 -21.63 -14.26 3.48
C MET A 196 -22.18 -15.47 4.22
N VAL A 197 -23.30 -16.07 3.78
CA VAL A 197 -23.84 -17.29 4.39
C VAL A 197 -22.86 -18.44 4.22
N ARG A 198 -22.31 -18.62 3.03
CA ARG A 198 -21.34 -19.68 2.71
C ARG A 198 -19.98 -19.44 3.38
N TYR A 199 -19.59 -18.18 3.60
CA TYR A 199 -18.41 -17.85 4.39
C TYR A 199 -18.53 -18.42 5.81
N ARG A 200 -19.67 -18.21 6.47
CA ARG A 200 -19.94 -18.77 7.81
C ARG A 200 -19.84 -20.28 7.84
N GLU A 201 -20.38 -20.96 6.84
CA GLU A 201 -20.32 -22.43 6.74
C GLU A 201 -18.87 -22.95 6.65
N GLN A 202 -17.92 -22.16 6.19
CA GLN A 202 -16.51 -22.57 6.02
C GLN A 202 -15.62 -22.16 7.20
N THR A 203 -15.92 -21.06 7.87
CA THR A 203 -15.05 -20.45 8.88
C THR A 203 -15.59 -20.59 10.31
N HIS A 204 -16.90 -20.77 10.50
CA HIS A 204 -17.55 -20.86 11.81
C HIS A 204 -17.91 -22.30 12.19
N GLY A 205 -18.00 -22.56 13.48
CA GLY A 205 -18.46 -23.84 14.02
C GLY A 205 -17.61 -25.03 13.56
N GLU A 206 -18.17 -25.89 12.71
CA GLU A 206 -17.52 -27.06 12.10
C GLU A 206 -16.93 -26.74 10.72
N GLY A 207 -16.64 -25.45 10.42
CA GLY A 207 -16.06 -25.00 9.15
C GLY A 207 -14.71 -25.67 8.84
N TYR A 208 -14.50 -26.09 7.60
CA TYR A 208 -13.36 -26.93 7.24
C TYR A 208 -12.00 -26.22 7.39
N LEU A 209 -11.93 -24.93 7.14
CA LEU A 209 -10.71 -24.13 7.38
C LEU A 209 -10.36 -24.10 8.88
N ARG A 210 -11.37 -23.95 9.74
CA ARG A 210 -11.18 -24.00 11.19
C ARG A 210 -10.66 -25.37 11.63
N MET A 211 -11.26 -26.45 11.11
CA MET A 211 -10.79 -27.83 11.41
C MET A 211 -9.32 -28.03 11.00
N PHE A 212 -8.88 -27.43 9.88
CA PHE A 212 -7.47 -27.44 9.47
C PHE A 212 -6.58 -26.75 10.52
N PHE A 213 -6.95 -25.54 10.99
CA PHE A 213 -6.16 -24.82 12.00
C PHE A 213 -6.23 -25.51 13.38
N ASP A 214 -7.33 -26.16 13.72
CA ASP A 214 -7.41 -27.02 14.91
C ASP A 214 -6.43 -28.22 14.79
N ALA A 215 -6.27 -28.80 13.60
CA ALA A 215 -5.25 -29.83 13.36
C ALA A 215 -3.81 -29.26 13.41
N VAL A 216 -3.58 -28.04 12.93
CA VAL A 216 -2.30 -27.35 13.11
C VAL A 216 -1.99 -27.18 14.59
N LYS A 217 -2.96 -26.74 15.40
CA LYS A 217 -2.82 -26.60 16.85
C LYS A 217 -2.52 -27.94 17.53
N ASP A 218 -3.23 -29.00 17.19
CA ASP A 218 -3.01 -30.35 17.72
C ASP A 218 -1.57 -30.82 17.41
N ALA A 219 -1.11 -30.60 16.17
CA ALA A 219 0.24 -30.94 15.71
C ALA A 219 1.37 -30.17 16.44
N THR A 220 1.08 -28.98 17.02
CA THR A 220 2.08 -28.24 17.81
C THR A 220 2.41 -28.93 19.15
N SER A 221 1.61 -29.88 19.59
CA SER A 221 1.92 -30.72 20.76
C SER A 221 2.91 -31.85 20.45
N SER A 222 3.30 -32.04 19.18
CA SER A 222 4.22 -33.07 18.71
C SER A 222 5.41 -32.49 17.94
N SER A 223 5.53 -32.77 16.66
CA SER A 223 6.68 -32.37 15.84
C SER A 223 6.55 -31.02 15.13
N LEU A 224 5.36 -30.44 15.05
CA LEU A 224 5.15 -29.12 14.46
C LEU A 224 5.52 -28.03 15.48
N THR A 225 6.79 -27.63 15.50
CA THR A 225 7.32 -26.78 16.57
C THR A 225 7.26 -25.28 16.26
N ARG A 226 7.12 -24.90 14.98
CA ARG A 226 6.94 -23.50 14.58
C ARG A 226 5.95 -23.35 13.44
N VAL A 227 5.19 -22.25 13.48
CA VAL A 227 4.21 -21.87 12.45
C VAL A 227 4.39 -20.40 12.12
N PHE A 228 4.54 -20.08 10.84
CA PHE A 228 4.57 -18.69 10.34
C PHE A 228 3.44 -18.50 9.34
N VAL A 229 2.51 -17.59 9.64
CA VAL A 229 1.34 -17.31 8.81
C VAL A 229 1.36 -15.87 8.34
N THR A 230 1.15 -15.65 7.04
CA THR A 230 1.03 -14.29 6.50
C THR A 230 -0.11 -14.14 5.51
N GLY A 231 -0.59 -12.91 5.42
CA GLY A 231 -1.69 -12.49 4.56
C GLY A 231 -1.84 -10.98 4.50
N VAL A 232 -3.05 -10.53 4.20
CA VAL A 232 -3.40 -9.11 4.09
C VAL A 232 -4.55 -8.73 5.01
N SER A 233 -5.57 -9.58 5.17
CA SER A 233 -6.80 -9.27 5.90
C SER A 233 -6.81 -9.86 7.32
N PRO A 234 -7.23 -9.11 8.35
CA PRO A 234 -7.39 -9.61 9.71
C PRO A 234 -8.71 -10.40 9.91
N VAL A 235 -9.65 -10.31 8.96
CA VAL A 235 -11.01 -10.81 9.09
C VAL A 235 -11.04 -12.31 9.38
N THR A 236 -10.27 -13.09 8.63
CA THR A 236 -10.20 -14.55 8.79
C THR A 236 -9.57 -14.96 10.12
N MET A 237 -8.74 -14.10 10.72
CA MET A 237 -8.08 -14.43 11.99
C MET A 237 -9.05 -14.60 13.13
N ASP A 238 -10.09 -13.76 13.26
CA ASP A 238 -11.07 -13.86 14.34
C ASP A 238 -11.80 -15.19 14.31
N ASP A 239 -12.20 -15.60 13.12
CA ASP A 239 -12.90 -16.88 12.91
C ASP A 239 -12.00 -18.10 13.19
N LEU A 240 -10.70 -17.97 12.92
CA LEU A 240 -9.69 -19.00 13.20
C LEU A 240 -9.26 -19.00 14.67
N THR A 241 -9.06 -17.81 15.28
CA THR A 241 -8.49 -17.68 16.63
C THR A 241 -9.42 -18.21 17.72
N SER A 242 -10.73 -18.29 17.49
CA SER A 242 -11.64 -18.93 18.45
C SER A 242 -11.32 -20.43 18.68
N GLY A 243 -10.67 -21.12 17.72
CA GLY A 243 -10.12 -22.47 17.83
C GLY A 243 -8.59 -22.50 17.97
N PHE A 244 -7.90 -21.60 17.25
CA PHE A 244 -6.44 -21.52 17.18
C PHE A 244 -5.88 -20.42 18.12
N ASN A 245 -6.17 -20.50 19.40
CA ASN A 245 -5.82 -19.50 20.43
C ASN A 245 -4.34 -19.53 20.88
N ILE A 246 -3.46 -20.20 20.15
CA ILE A 246 -2.02 -20.29 20.41
C ILE A 246 -1.20 -19.31 19.56
N GLY A 247 -1.81 -18.70 18.55
CA GLY A 247 -1.15 -17.77 17.66
C GLY A 247 -1.12 -16.33 18.20
N THR A 248 -0.04 -15.63 17.95
CA THR A 248 0.12 -14.20 18.28
C THR A 248 0.25 -13.38 17.01
N ASN A 249 -0.55 -12.31 16.89
CA ASN A 249 -0.48 -11.37 15.79
C ASN A 249 0.56 -10.28 16.08
N TYR A 250 1.66 -10.29 15.34
CA TYR A 250 2.73 -9.31 15.45
C TYR A 250 2.63 -8.15 14.45
N SER A 251 1.49 -8.04 13.76
CA SER A 251 1.32 -7.02 12.71
C SER A 251 1.40 -5.58 13.20
N LEU A 252 1.03 -5.32 14.45
CA LEU A 252 1.09 -3.99 15.06
C LEU A 252 2.27 -3.80 16.02
N SER A 253 3.10 -4.85 16.21
CA SER A 253 4.27 -4.76 17.08
C SER A 253 5.34 -3.83 16.50
N TYR A 254 5.86 -2.92 17.33
CA TYR A 254 6.94 -2.02 16.96
C TYR A 254 8.19 -2.76 16.50
N GLU A 255 8.49 -3.90 17.13
CA GLU A 255 9.64 -4.74 16.86
C GLU A 255 9.70 -5.24 15.40
N PHE A 256 8.52 -5.50 14.80
CA PHE A 256 8.40 -6.00 13.44
C PHE A 256 7.91 -4.93 12.44
N ASN A 257 7.92 -3.64 12.82
CA ASN A 257 7.52 -2.56 11.92
C ASN A 257 8.34 -2.57 10.61
N GLU A 258 9.63 -2.87 10.70
CA GLU A 258 10.58 -2.85 9.59
C GLU A 258 10.86 -4.23 8.95
N LEU A 259 10.18 -5.30 9.38
CA LEU A 259 10.42 -6.67 8.88
C LEU A 259 10.23 -6.76 7.36
N VAL A 260 9.29 -6.01 6.80
CA VAL A 260 9.04 -5.90 5.36
C VAL A 260 8.89 -4.44 4.95
N GLY A 261 9.02 -4.15 3.65
CA GLY A 261 9.15 -2.79 3.14
C GLY A 261 10.59 -2.28 3.27
N PHE A 262 10.80 -1.02 2.91
CA PHE A 262 12.11 -0.37 3.05
C PHE A 262 11.98 0.88 3.91
N THR A 263 12.96 1.12 4.79
CA THR A 263 13.15 2.41 5.45
C THR A 263 13.78 3.41 4.47
N GLU A 264 13.73 4.69 4.76
CA GLU A 264 14.42 5.71 3.95
C GLU A 264 15.93 5.46 3.89
N GLU A 265 16.54 5.02 4.99
CA GLU A 265 17.97 4.69 5.05
C GLU A 265 18.32 3.51 4.13
N GLU A 266 17.47 2.47 4.10
CA GLU A 266 17.64 1.33 3.21
C GLU A 266 17.47 1.74 1.73
N VAL A 267 16.52 2.64 1.42
CA VAL A 267 16.35 3.20 0.07
C VAL A 267 17.58 4.04 -0.31
N ARG A 268 18.07 4.86 0.59
CA ARG A 268 19.27 5.68 0.41
C ARG A 268 20.49 4.81 0.11
N THR A 269 20.69 3.76 0.89
CA THR A 269 21.79 2.80 0.69
C THR A 269 21.67 2.12 -0.67
N LEU A 270 20.48 1.61 -1.01
CA LEU A 270 20.20 1.01 -2.32
C LEU A 270 20.57 1.95 -3.47
N LEU A 271 20.11 3.20 -3.43
CA LEU A 271 20.38 4.19 -4.49
C LEU A 271 21.86 4.56 -4.56
N THR A 272 22.54 4.71 -3.41
CA THR A 272 23.97 5.01 -3.34
C THR A 272 24.79 3.90 -3.97
N ASP A 273 24.48 2.64 -3.68
CA ASP A 273 25.17 1.48 -4.26
C ASP A 273 25.00 1.41 -5.78
N TYR A 274 23.80 1.76 -6.27
CA TYR A 274 23.57 1.82 -7.72
C TYR A 274 24.23 3.04 -8.37
N ALA A 275 24.22 4.20 -7.72
CA ALA A 275 24.88 5.42 -8.22
C ALA A 275 26.40 5.26 -8.33
N ALA A 276 27.02 4.43 -7.46
CA ALA A 276 28.45 4.11 -7.52
C ALA A 276 28.85 3.35 -8.81
N VAL A 277 27.92 2.65 -9.45
CA VAL A 277 28.17 1.80 -10.64
C VAL A 277 27.34 2.18 -11.86
N CYS A 278 26.43 3.15 -11.74
CA CYS A 278 25.57 3.64 -12.80
C CYS A 278 25.70 5.16 -12.92
N PRO A 279 25.74 5.75 -14.13
CA PRO A 279 25.84 7.19 -14.32
C PRO A 279 24.47 7.86 -14.15
N PHE A 280 23.99 7.97 -12.91
CA PHE A 280 22.73 8.64 -12.61
C PHE A 280 22.76 10.12 -13.04
N ASN A 281 21.66 10.60 -13.62
CA ASN A 281 21.48 12.02 -13.97
C ASN A 281 21.04 12.86 -12.77
N HIS A 282 20.56 12.22 -11.68
CA HIS A 282 20.05 12.86 -10.49
C HIS A 282 20.84 12.40 -9.27
N THR A 283 20.93 13.25 -8.28
CA THR A 283 21.49 12.89 -6.97
C THR A 283 20.57 11.89 -6.23
N VAL A 284 21.12 11.18 -5.27
CA VAL A 284 20.33 10.26 -4.42
C VAL A 284 19.20 11.01 -3.70
N GLU A 285 19.48 12.24 -3.23
CA GLU A 285 18.48 13.08 -2.55
C GLU A 285 17.33 13.46 -3.47
N GLU A 286 17.62 13.88 -4.71
CA GLU A 286 16.58 14.20 -5.69
C GLU A 286 15.71 12.99 -6.01
N LEU A 287 16.29 11.80 -6.12
CA LEU A 287 15.52 10.57 -6.34
C LEU A 287 14.66 10.21 -5.13
N ILE A 288 15.16 10.38 -3.89
CA ILE A 288 14.38 10.17 -2.67
C ILE A 288 13.22 11.17 -2.60
N CYS A 289 13.48 12.46 -2.81
CA CYS A 289 12.44 13.51 -2.84
C CYS A 289 11.34 13.20 -3.87
N ASN A 290 11.71 12.67 -5.04
CA ASN A 290 10.75 12.26 -6.06
C ASN A 290 9.93 11.03 -5.67
N MET A 291 10.53 10.04 -5.00
CA MET A 291 9.84 8.78 -4.62
C MET A 291 9.00 8.91 -3.35
N LYS A 292 9.44 9.72 -2.39
CA LYS A 292 8.84 9.81 -1.06
C LYS A 292 7.33 10.07 -1.07
N PRO A 293 6.81 11.08 -1.80
CA PRO A 293 5.37 11.34 -1.85
C PRO A 293 4.54 10.19 -2.42
N TRP A 294 5.16 9.30 -3.21
CA TRP A 294 4.47 8.24 -3.95
C TRP A 294 4.52 6.87 -3.27
N PHE A 295 5.60 6.55 -2.55
CA PHE A 295 5.85 5.18 -2.11
C PHE A 295 6.08 5.03 -0.60
N ASP A 296 6.32 6.12 0.12
CA ASP A 296 6.59 6.17 1.55
C ASP A 296 5.32 6.37 2.39
N ASN A 297 5.56 6.69 3.64
CA ASN A 297 4.61 7.13 4.66
C ASN A 297 3.74 6.03 5.27
N TYR A 298 4.14 4.75 5.16
CA TYR A 298 3.47 3.69 5.89
C TYR A 298 4.07 3.54 7.30
N CYS A 299 3.23 3.67 8.31
CA CYS A 299 3.53 3.40 9.71
C CYS A 299 2.59 2.30 10.22
N PHE A 300 3.15 1.19 10.70
CA PHE A 300 2.39 0.01 11.09
C PHE A 300 2.27 -0.18 12.61
N SER A 301 2.95 0.64 13.41
CA SER A 301 2.87 0.62 14.86
C SER A 301 2.69 2.04 15.39
N VAL A 302 1.83 2.20 16.39
CA VAL A 302 1.61 3.52 17.03
C VAL A 302 2.88 4.01 17.72
N GLU A 303 3.68 3.09 18.27
CA GLU A 303 4.95 3.37 18.96
C GLU A 303 6.05 3.85 18.01
N GLU A 304 5.94 3.54 16.71
CA GLU A 304 6.90 3.95 15.67
C GLU A 304 6.50 5.24 14.95
N TYR A 305 5.33 5.80 15.26
CA TYR A 305 4.92 7.08 14.71
C TYR A 305 5.95 8.20 15.02
N GLY A 306 6.30 8.95 13.99
CA GLY A 306 7.29 10.03 14.09
C GLY A 306 8.75 9.57 14.16
N LYS A 307 9.03 8.25 14.09
CA LYS A 307 10.39 7.70 14.06
C LYS A 307 10.73 7.15 12.67
N THR A 308 10.01 6.13 12.23
CA THR A 308 10.33 5.43 10.97
C THR A 308 9.05 5.21 10.16
N THR A 309 9.07 5.64 8.90
CA THR A 309 8.07 5.28 7.90
C THR A 309 8.64 4.26 6.91
N MET A 310 7.74 3.50 6.28
CA MET A 310 8.12 2.42 5.39
C MET A 310 7.69 2.72 3.95
N TYR A 311 8.64 2.56 3.03
CA TYR A 311 8.38 2.55 1.59
C TYR A 311 7.82 1.19 1.15
N ASN A 312 6.91 1.21 0.19
CA ASN A 312 6.53 -0.01 -0.50
C ASN A 312 7.70 -0.51 -1.37
N SER A 313 8.32 -1.63 -0.96
CA SER A 313 9.56 -2.13 -1.55
C SER A 313 9.45 -2.45 -3.05
N VAL A 314 8.32 -3.01 -3.49
CA VAL A 314 8.12 -3.36 -4.91
C VAL A 314 8.00 -2.10 -5.77
N MET A 315 7.40 -1.03 -5.25
CA MET A 315 7.29 0.26 -5.97
C MET A 315 8.65 0.94 -6.12
N VAL A 316 9.46 0.94 -5.07
CA VAL A 316 10.84 1.46 -5.12
C VAL A 316 11.67 0.69 -6.15
N LEU A 317 11.63 -0.64 -6.13
CA LEU A 317 12.37 -1.48 -7.08
C LEU A 317 11.87 -1.29 -8.54
N ASN A 318 10.58 -1.13 -8.73
CA ASN A 318 9.99 -0.81 -10.04
C ASN A 318 10.47 0.55 -10.56
N PHE A 319 10.41 1.58 -9.71
CA PHE A 319 10.91 2.91 -10.05
C PHE A 319 12.37 2.85 -10.49
N LEU A 320 13.23 2.21 -9.70
CA LEU A 320 14.67 2.11 -9.99
C LEU A 320 14.93 1.33 -11.29
N ASP A 321 14.22 0.23 -11.55
CA ASP A 321 14.33 -0.53 -12.80
C ASP A 321 13.96 0.33 -14.02
N ARG A 322 12.86 1.07 -13.93
CA ARG A 322 12.39 1.97 -14.99
C ARG A 322 13.34 3.17 -15.18
N TYR A 323 13.81 3.77 -14.10
CA TYR A 323 14.77 4.87 -14.12
C TYR A 323 16.06 4.48 -14.86
N ILE A 324 16.59 3.30 -14.55
CA ILE A 324 17.80 2.80 -15.24
C ILE A 324 17.52 2.47 -16.71
N ARG A 325 16.38 1.83 -17.02
CA ARG A 325 16.02 1.44 -18.41
C ARG A 325 15.67 2.62 -19.30
N SER A 326 15.20 3.72 -18.74
CA SER A 326 14.89 4.95 -19.49
C SER A 326 16.12 5.83 -19.78
N GLY A 327 17.34 5.35 -19.47
CA GLY A 327 18.55 6.15 -19.58
C GLY A 327 18.68 7.19 -18.48
N TYR A 328 18.27 6.81 -17.26
CA TYR A 328 18.35 7.63 -16.04
C TYR A 328 17.46 8.88 -16.08
N GLN A 329 16.27 8.73 -16.69
CA GLN A 329 15.22 9.75 -16.65
C GLN A 329 14.13 9.33 -15.66
N ILE A 330 13.57 10.31 -14.93
CA ILE A 330 12.44 10.07 -14.02
C ILE A 330 11.26 9.55 -14.83
N PRO A 331 10.62 8.44 -14.42
CA PRO A 331 9.47 7.88 -15.13
C PRO A 331 8.31 8.89 -15.17
N LYS A 332 7.74 9.13 -16.36
CA LYS A 332 6.59 10.04 -16.55
C LYS A 332 5.33 9.63 -15.77
N SER A 333 5.22 8.37 -15.36
CA SER A 333 4.17 7.87 -14.49
C SER A 333 4.81 7.15 -13.31
N MET A 334 4.52 7.57 -12.10
CA MET A 334 4.97 6.91 -10.87
C MET A 334 4.17 5.64 -10.58
N ILE A 335 2.98 5.50 -11.16
CA ILE A 335 2.07 4.38 -10.96
C ILE A 335 2.18 3.42 -12.15
N GLU A 336 2.47 2.16 -11.88
CA GLU A 336 2.45 1.09 -12.89
C GLU A 336 1.03 0.55 -13.08
N THR A 337 0.69 0.19 -14.32
CA THR A 337 -0.64 -0.35 -14.68
C THR A 337 -1.02 -1.59 -13.85
N ASN A 338 -0.04 -2.44 -13.52
CA ASN A 338 -0.24 -3.64 -12.70
C ASN A 338 -0.59 -3.33 -11.23
N ILE A 339 -0.30 -2.13 -10.75
CA ILE A 339 -0.64 -1.68 -9.40
C ILE A 339 -2.15 -1.40 -9.29
N ARG A 340 -2.77 -0.98 -10.38
CA ARG A 340 -4.23 -0.74 -10.47
C ARG A 340 -5.08 -2.02 -10.35
N ILE A 341 -4.48 -3.22 -10.42
CA ILE A 341 -5.22 -4.51 -10.34
C ILE A 341 -5.81 -4.75 -8.93
N ASP A 342 -5.29 -4.12 -7.88
CA ASP A 342 -5.91 -4.17 -6.54
C ASP A 342 -7.16 -3.27 -6.40
N TYR A 343 -7.50 -2.53 -7.45
CA TYR A 343 -8.64 -1.62 -7.55
C TYR A 343 -9.99 -2.30 -7.25
N ASP A 344 -10.19 -3.52 -7.73
CA ASP A 344 -11.44 -4.25 -7.47
C ASP A 344 -11.67 -4.52 -5.99
N LYS A 345 -10.61 -4.65 -5.19
CA LYS A 345 -10.71 -4.83 -3.73
C LYS A 345 -11.13 -3.54 -3.04
N ILE A 346 -10.56 -2.40 -3.44
CA ILE A 346 -10.95 -1.08 -2.95
C ILE A 346 -12.43 -0.83 -3.28
N ARG A 347 -12.80 -1.05 -4.54
CA ARG A 347 -14.18 -0.93 -5.01
C ARG A 347 -15.16 -1.79 -4.21
N MET A 348 -14.72 -2.98 -3.83
CA MET A 348 -15.49 -3.90 -3.01
C MET A 348 -15.63 -3.41 -1.57
N LEU A 349 -14.53 -3.00 -0.94
CA LEU A 349 -14.51 -2.51 0.43
C LEU A 349 -15.41 -1.28 0.60
N ILE A 350 -15.32 -0.33 -0.31
CA ILE A 350 -16.09 0.90 -0.24
C ILE A 350 -17.57 0.65 -0.58
N ARG A 351 -17.93 -0.37 -1.39
CA ARG A 351 -19.32 -0.82 -1.56
C ARG A 351 -19.93 -1.36 -0.26
N HIS A 352 -19.11 -1.83 0.68
CA HIS A 352 -19.54 -2.22 2.02
C HIS A 352 -19.78 -1.03 2.95
N ASP A 353 -19.23 0.15 2.67
CA ASP A 353 -19.55 1.37 3.40
C ASP A 353 -20.98 1.83 3.03
N LYS A 354 -21.97 1.22 3.70
CA LYS A 354 -23.40 1.55 3.54
C LYS A 354 -23.74 2.98 3.94
N ASN A 355 -22.81 3.67 4.62
CA ASN A 355 -22.95 5.04 5.05
C ASN A 355 -22.44 6.05 4.02
N PHE A 356 -22.06 5.60 2.81
CA PHE A 356 -21.62 6.48 1.72
C PHE A 356 -22.68 7.54 1.36
N ASP A 357 -23.96 7.28 1.69
CA ASP A 357 -25.07 8.21 1.53
C ASP A 357 -25.26 9.17 2.72
N HIS A 358 -24.50 9.04 3.82
CA HIS A 358 -24.58 9.90 4.99
C HIS A 358 -23.27 10.66 5.20
N ASP A 359 -23.34 11.83 5.86
CA ASP A 359 -22.21 12.71 6.22
C ASP A 359 -21.11 12.05 7.10
N ALA A 360 -21.23 10.77 7.40
CA ALA A 360 -20.39 9.97 8.26
C ALA A 360 -19.57 8.88 7.54
N SER A 361 -19.39 8.94 6.21
CA SER A 361 -18.52 8.00 5.50
C SER A 361 -17.06 8.24 5.86
N ILE A 362 -16.37 7.20 6.34
CA ILE A 362 -14.92 7.22 6.64
C ILE A 362 -14.10 7.69 5.42
N ILE A 363 -14.47 7.22 4.23
CA ILE A 363 -13.78 7.61 2.98
C ILE A 363 -14.01 9.09 2.68
N GLN A 364 -15.24 9.58 2.86
CA GLN A 364 -15.54 11.00 2.64
C GLN A 364 -14.82 11.88 3.66
N GLU A 365 -14.74 11.45 4.92
CA GLU A 365 -14.00 12.16 5.96
C GLU A 365 -12.50 12.20 5.64
N LEU A 366 -11.89 11.09 5.21
CA LEU A 366 -10.51 11.03 4.74
C LEU A 366 -10.24 11.99 3.57
N VAL A 367 -11.17 12.07 2.61
CA VAL A 367 -11.01 12.93 1.43
C VAL A 367 -11.20 14.41 1.78
N THR A 368 -12.17 14.74 2.64
CA THR A 368 -12.55 16.14 2.95
C THR A 368 -11.74 16.75 4.07
N LYS A 369 -11.41 15.98 5.12
CA LYS A 369 -10.63 16.45 6.28
C LYS A 369 -9.14 16.04 6.21
N GLY A 370 -8.76 15.17 5.26
CA GLY A 370 -7.42 14.64 5.17
C GLY A 370 -7.10 13.54 6.19
N TYR A 371 -7.93 13.34 7.22
CA TYR A 371 -7.71 12.34 8.27
C TYR A 371 -9.02 11.80 8.84
N VAL A 372 -8.92 10.66 9.54
CA VAL A 372 -9.99 10.08 10.34
C VAL A 372 -9.44 9.60 11.69
N MET A 373 -10.27 9.67 12.74
CA MET A 373 -9.93 9.18 14.08
C MET A 373 -10.67 7.87 14.36
N GLY A 374 -9.99 6.88 14.95
CA GLY A 374 -10.61 5.61 15.34
C GLY A 374 -9.64 4.70 16.06
N ASN A 375 -10.10 3.48 16.36
CA ASN A 375 -9.29 2.46 17.00
C ASN A 375 -8.88 1.38 16.00
N LEU A 376 -7.65 0.87 16.12
CA LEU A 376 -7.24 -0.33 15.40
C LEU A 376 -7.76 -1.57 16.13
N VAL A 377 -8.46 -2.40 15.39
CA VAL A 377 -8.93 -3.71 15.82
C VAL A 377 -8.06 -4.76 15.14
N GLU A 378 -7.40 -5.62 15.93
CA GLU A 378 -6.45 -6.60 15.42
C GLU A 378 -7.11 -7.75 14.66
N ASN A 379 -8.33 -8.11 15.06
CA ASN A 379 -9.13 -9.15 14.43
C ASN A 379 -10.62 -8.88 14.67
N PHE A 380 -11.45 -9.23 13.71
CA PHE A 380 -12.90 -9.10 13.79
C PHE A 380 -13.58 -10.03 12.77
N PRO A 381 -14.80 -10.52 13.07
CA PRO A 381 -15.53 -11.37 12.15
C PRO A 381 -16.04 -10.59 10.93
N ALA A 382 -16.21 -11.28 9.81
CA ALA A 382 -16.64 -10.67 8.55
C ALA A 382 -18.01 -9.97 8.65
N GLU A 383 -18.88 -10.41 9.53
CA GLU A 383 -20.21 -9.83 9.76
C GLU A 383 -20.16 -8.42 10.34
N ARG A 384 -19.07 -8.09 11.04
CA ARG A 384 -18.87 -6.81 11.71
C ARG A 384 -17.98 -5.85 10.92
N ILE A 385 -17.73 -6.12 9.66
CA ILE A 385 -16.94 -5.27 8.76
C ILE A 385 -17.50 -3.84 8.69
N ASN A 386 -18.83 -3.69 8.79
CA ASN A 386 -19.48 -2.37 8.71
C ASN A 386 -19.41 -1.55 10.01
N ASP A 387 -18.86 -2.11 11.09
CA ASP A 387 -18.58 -1.34 12.30
C ASP A 387 -17.44 -0.35 11.98
N PRO A 388 -17.53 0.95 12.34
CA PRO A 388 -16.57 1.97 11.89
C PRO A 388 -15.10 1.63 12.18
N ASP A 389 -14.76 1.17 13.40
CA ASP A 389 -13.40 0.81 13.77
C ASP A 389 -12.90 -0.43 13.01
N ASN A 390 -13.79 -1.41 12.72
CA ASN A 390 -13.44 -2.59 11.94
C ASN A 390 -13.19 -2.24 10.48
N PHE A 391 -14.04 -1.40 9.89
CA PHE A 391 -13.86 -0.93 8.52
C PHE A 391 -12.58 -0.10 8.38
N LEU A 392 -12.31 0.81 9.32
CA LEU A 392 -11.06 1.58 9.37
C LEU A 392 -9.83 0.68 9.49
N SER A 393 -9.91 -0.34 10.37
CA SER A 393 -8.84 -1.34 10.52
C SER A 393 -8.61 -2.12 9.24
N LEU A 394 -9.68 -2.49 8.52
CA LEU A 394 -9.57 -3.14 7.22
C LEU A 394 -8.86 -2.26 6.19
N LEU A 395 -9.21 -0.96 6.12
CA LEU A 395 -8.51 0.00 5.25
C LEU A 395 -7.01 0.08 5.60
N PHE A 396 -6.68 0.05 6.89
CA PHE A 396 -5.30 0.04 7.37
C PHE A 396 -4.53 -1.22 6.92
N TYR A 397 -5.06 -2.40 7.16
CA TYR A 397 -4.40 -3.65 6.76
C TYR A 397 -4.27 -3.81 5.25
N PHE A 398 -5.18 -3.23 4.46
CA PHE A 398 -5.05 -3.15 3.01
C PHE A 398 -4.06 -2.06 2.54
N GLY A 399 -3.58 -1.21 3.46
CA GLY A 399 -2.64 -0.13 3.16
C GLY A 399 -3.29 1.09 2.50
N LEU A 400 -4.59 1.28 2.70
CA LEU A 400 -5.32 2.46 2.19
C LEU A 400 -5.24 3.64 3.15
N VAL A 401 -4.99 3.38 4.42
CA VAL A 401 -4.67 4.38 5.43
C VAL A 401 -3.45 3.96 6.22
N THR A 402 -2.79 4.92 6.86
CA THR A 402 -1.63 4.73 7.72
C THR A 402 -1.81 5.47 9.03
N ILE A 403 -1.08 5.08 10.07
CA ILE A 403 -1.05 5.76 11.36
C ILE A 403 -0.31 7.10 11.21
N ASP A 404 -0.94 8.20 11.64
CA ASP A 404 -0.40 9.56 11.63
C ASP A 404 -0.46 10.20 13.04
N GLY A 405 -0.40 9.39 14.07
CA GLY A 405 -0.38 9.81 15.46
C GLY A 405 -1.56 9.34 16.28
N SER A 406 -1.70 9.94 17.45
CA SER A 406 -2.80 9.65 18.36
C SER A 406 -3.30 10.94 19.03
N TYR A 407 -4.60 11.00 19.31
CA TYR A 407 -5.21 12.12 20.02
C TYR A 407 -6.33 11.61 20.94
N ARG A 408 -6.26 11.94 22.23
CA ARG A 408 -7.24 11.55 23.25
C ARG A 408 -7.56 10.06 23.31
N GLY A 409 -6.55 9.20 23.04
CA GLY A 409 -6.70 7.74 23.09
C GLY A 409 -7.17 7.10 21.79
N TYR A 410 -7.47 7.87 20.75
CA TYR A 410 -7.76 7.38 19.41
C TYR A 410 -6.54 7.54 18.51
N SER A 411 -6.33 6.62 17.60
CA SER A 411 -5.33 6.75 16.55
C SER A 411 -5.86 7.66 15.43
N ARG A 412 -4.97 8.51 14.90
CA ARG A 412 -5.22 9.31 13.71
C ARG A 412 -4.71 8.57 12.48
N PHE A 413 -5.53 8.55 11.44
CA PHE A 413 -5.21 7.89 10.18
C PHE A 413 -5.32 8.85 9.01
N ILE A 414 -4.37 8.75 8.08
CA ILE A 414 -4.34 9.51 6.84
C ILE A 414 -4.15 8.57 5.64
N ILE A 415 -4.36 9.08 4.44
CA ILE A 415 -3.96 8.40 3.20
C ILE A 415 -2.44 8.44 3.13
N PRO A 416 -1.74 7.28 2.98
CA PRO A 416 -0.28 7.25 3.12
C PRO A 416 0.46 8.04 2.04
N ASN A 417 0.03 7.95 0.80
CA ASN A 417 0.77 8.52 -0.32
C ASN A 417 -0.08 8.73 -1.58
N GLU A 418 0.53 9.32 -2.61
CA GLU A 418 -0.15 9.69 -3.85
C GLU A 418 -0.67 8.47 -4.65
N VAL A 419 -0.01 7.31 -4.57
CA VAL A 419 -0.50 6.09 -5.23
C VAL A 419 -1.86 5.67 -4.65
N VAL A 420 -1.98 5.67 -3.34
CA VAL A 420 -3.24 5.31 -2.65
C VAL A 420 -4.28 6.41 -2.85
N ARG A 421 -3.86 7.67 -2.82
CA ARG A 421 -4.75 8.82 -3.06
C ARG A 421 -5.38 8.76 -4.45
N ASP A 422 -4.59 8.53 -5.50
CA ASP A 422 -5.08 8.36 -6.87
C ASP A 422 -6.11 7.22 -6.97
N GLN A 423 -5.87 6.11 -6.27
CA GLN A 423 -6.78 4.97 -6.25
C GLN A 423 -8.12 5.31 -5.57
N ILE A 424 -8.08 5.95 -4.39
CA ILE A 424 -9.29 6.35 -3.66
C ILE A 424 -10.10 7.37 -4.48
N TYR A 425 -9.45 8.35 -5.08
CA TYR A 425 -10.12 9.37 -5.88
C TYR A 425 -10.70 8.80 -7.18
N THR A 426 -9.98 7.91 -7.85
CA THR A 426 -10.49 7.19 -9.04
C THR A 426 -11.74 6.40 -8.68
N TYR A 427 -11.71 5.71 -7.54
CA TYR A 427 -12.87 4.98 -7.05
C TYR A 427 -14.06 5.90 -6.77
N LEU A 428 -13.84 7.02 -6.08
CA LEU A 428 -14.90 8.01 -5.83
C LEU A 428 -15.57 8.47 -7.13
N LEU A 429 -14.77 8.77 -8.14
CA LEU A 429 -15.30 9.16 -9.45
C LEU A 429 -16.13 8.04 -10.10
N ASP A 430 -15.73 6.79 -9.95
CA ASP A 430 -16.48 5.66 -10.49
C ASP A 430 -17.82 5.44 -9.76
N THR A 431 -17.89 5.73 -8.46
CA THR A 431 -19.19 5.71 -7.75
C THR A 431 -20.14 6.81 -8.23
N TYR A 432 -19.60 7.94 -8.66
CA TYR A 432 -20.40 8.99 -9.30
C TYR A 432 -20.84 8.63 -10.73
N LYS A 433 -20.10 7.71 -11.42
CA LYS A 433 -20.38 7.28 -12.80
C LYS A 433 -21.42 6.14 -12.92
N GLU A 434 -21.86 5.51 -11.84
CA GLU A 434 -22.78 4.34 -11.89
C GLU A 434 -24.11 4.58 -12.65
N ASN A 435 -24.31 5.78 -13.23
CA ASN A 435 -25.47 6.17 -14.02
C ASN A 435 -25.22 6.28 -15.54
N ASP A 436 -24.42 5.40 -16.16
CA ASP A 436 -24.22 5.29 -17.63
C ASP A 436 -23.61 6.53 -18.35
N LEU A 437 -22.84 7.37 -17.64
CA LEU A 437 -22.22 8.55 -18.24
C LEU A 437 -20.70 8.33 -18.42
N THR A 438 -20.25 8.37 -19.67
CA THR A 438 -18.82 8.36 -20.02
C THR A 438 -18.26 9.78 -19.98
N PHE A 439 -17.12 9.97 -19.31
CA PHE A 439 -16.30 11.18 -19.48
C PHE A 439 -15.61 11.11 -20.83
N GLU A 440 -15.64 12.20 -21.58
CA GLU A 440 -14.78 12.35 -22.76
C GLU A 440 -13.35 12.66 -22.27
N GLU A 441 -12.53 11.62 -22.09
CA GLU A 441 -11.16 11.73 -21.55
C GLU A 441 -10.28 12.69 -22.38
N PHE A 442 -10.49 12.72 -23.69
CA PHE A 442 -9.69 13.55 -24.59
C PHE A 442 -9.88 15.05 -24.34
N ASP A 443 -11.10 15.51 -24.06
CA ASP A 443 -11.37 16.92 -23.79
C ASP A 443 -10.80 17.34 -22.43
N LYS A 444 -10.88 16.50 -21.41
CA LYS A 444 -10.29 16.74 -20.08
C LYS A 444 -8.78 17.00 -20.16
N ASP A 445 -8.04 16.13 -20.84
CA ASP A 445 -6.58 16.25 -20.97
C ASP A 445 -6.15 17.51 -21.73
N LYS A 446 -6.92 17.91 -22.74
CA LYS A 446 -6.69 19.14 -23.48
C LYS A 446 -6.94 20.39 -22.64
N LEU A 447 -8.00 20.40 -21.84
CA LEU A 447 -8.32 21.49 -20.92
C LEU A 447 -7.27 21.60 -19.82
N ALA A 448 -6.84 20.47 -19.25
CA ALA A 448 -5.77 20.41 -18.26
C ALA A 448 -4.42 20.91 -18.83
N SER A 449 -4.10 20.60 -20.08
CA SER A 449 -2.90 21.11 -20.77
C SER A 449 -2.95 22.63 -20.93
N LYS A 450 -4.07 23.20 -21.35
CA LYS A 450 -4.23 24.67 -21.44
C LYS A 450 -4.05 25.34 -20.09
N MET A 451 -4.58 24.75 -19.05
CA MET A 451 -4.42 25.22 -17.69
C MET A 451 -2.94 25.20 -17.27
N ALA A 452 -2.18 24.14 -17.63
CA ALA A 452 -0.79 23.95 -17.22
C ALA A 452 0.23 24.83 -17.98
N TYR A 453 -0.06 25.20 -19.24
CA TYR A 453 0.89 25.87 -20.13
C TYR A 453 0.41 27.23 -20.66
N GLU A 454 -0.85 27.57 -20.54
CA GLU A 454 -1.44 28.80 -21.08
C GLU A 454 -2.12 29.65 -19.98
N GLY A 455 -2.21 29.13 -18.73
CA GLY A 455 -2.92 29.80 -17.64
C GLY A 455 -4.45 29.86 -17.82
N ASP A 456 -5.02 29.10 -18.78
CA ASP A 456 -6.44 29.09 -19.09
C ASP A 456 -7.18 28.07 -18.22
N PHE A 457 -7.48 28.44 -16.97
CA PHE A 457 -8.10 27.59 -15.94
C PHE A 457 -9.62 27.49 -16.03
N LYS A 458 -10.31 28.54 -16.51
CA LYS A 458 -11.78 28.61 -16.49
C LYS A 458 -12.47 27.45 -17.21
N PRO A 459 -12.05 27.03 -18.41
CA PRO A 459 -12.66 25.90 -19.10
C PRO A 459 -12.56 24.58 -18.33
N TYR A 460 -11.43 24.37 -17.62
CA TYR A 460 -11.24 23.16 -16.82
C TYR A 460 -12.17 23.12 -15.60
N PHE A 461 -12.29 24.20 -14.84
CA PHE A 461 -13.22 24.30 -13.71
C PHE A 461 -14.69 24.28 -14.15
N THR A 462 -15.00 24.86 -15.31
CA THR A 462 -16.34 24.74 -15.92
C THR A 462 -16.67 23.30 -16.26
N TYR A 463 -15.71 22.55 -16.82
CA TYR A 463 -15.88 21.13 -17.10
C TYR A 463 -16.15 20.32 -15.81
N ILE A 464 -15.44 20.62 -14.70
CA ILE A 464 -15.68 20.00 -13.39
C ILE A 464 -17.12 20.32 -12.92
N ALA A 465 -17.54 21.58 -12.99
CA ALA A 465 -18.86 22.01 -12.54
C ALA A 465 -19.99 21.37 -13.37
N ASP A 466 -19.84 21.31 -14.69
CA ASP A 466 -20.80 20.68 -15.59
C ASP A 466 -20.89 19.16 -15.34
N SER A 467 -19.75 18.53 -15.05
CA SER A 467 -19.67 17.13 -14.65
C SER A 467 -20.41 16.90 -13.33
N LEU A 468 -20.12 17.72 -12.30
CA LEU A 468 -20.82 17.66 -11.02
C LEU A 468 -22.34 17.76 -11.20
N LYS A 469 -22.80 18.67 -12.05
CA LYS A 469 -24.22 18.87 -12.33
C LYS A 469 -24.87 17.67 -13.03
N LYS A 470 -24.16 17.05 -13.97
CA LYS A 470 -24.62 15.83 -14.67
C LYS A 470 -24.73 14.62 -13.75
N PHE A 471 -23.77 14.46 -12.83
CA PHE A 471 -23.68 13.31 -11.94
C PHE A 471 -24.51 13.46 -10.66
N SER A 472 -24.92 14.68 -10.29
CA SER A 472 -25.70 14.92 -9.08
C SER A 472 -27.16 14.50 -9.25
N SER A 473 -27.56 13.47 -8.52
CA SER A 473 -28.97 13.14 -8.33
C SER A 473 -29.69 14.20 -7.49
N GLN A 474 -31.02 14.16 -7.42
CA GLN A 474 -31.77 15.07 -6.52
C GLN A 474 -31.40 14.90 -5.05
N ARG A 475 -30.99 13.67 -4.64
CA ARG A 475 -30.50 13.39 -3.28
C ARG A 475 -29.10 13.98 -3.04
N ASP A 476 -28.24 13.94 -4.05
CA ASP A 476 -26.87 14.45 -3.97
C ASP A 476 -26.82 15.98 -3.86
N ARG A 477 -27.80 16.68 -4.45
CA ARG A 477 -27.93 18.14 -4.33
C ARG A 477 -28.13 18.64 -2.90
N GLN A 478 -28.43 17.75 -1.95
CA GLN A 478 -28.59 18.06 -0.54
C GLN A 478 -27.33 17.74 0.29
N LYS A 479 -26.30 17.12 -0.30
CA LYS A 479 -25.10 16.64 0.43
C LYS A 479 -24.10 17.73 0.84
N GLY A 480 -24.25 18.96 0.37
CA GLY A 480 -23.51 20.13 0.89
C GLY A 480 -22.05 20.25 0.45
N GLU A 481 -21.26 20.97 1.25
CA GLU A 481 -19.89 21.39 0.96
C GLU A 481 -18.92 20.22 0.73
N ALA A 482 -18.95 19.22 1.61
CA ALA A 482 -18.07 18.06 1.54
C ALA A 482 -18.18 17.27 0.22
N TYR A 483 -19.39 17.22 -0.34
CA TYR A 483 -19.64 16.56 -1.62
C TYR A 483 -19.00 17.32 -2.79
N VAL A 484 -19.18 18.64 -2.85
CA VAL A 484 -18.61 19.51 -3.90
C VAL A 484 -17.10 19.52 -3.82
N HIS A 485 -16.54 19.62 -2.61
CA HIS A 485 -15.10 19.60 -2.35
C HIS A 485 -14.49 18.26 -2.76
N GLY A 486 -15.01 17.14 -2.27
CA GLY A 486 -14.54 15.80 -2.61
C GLY A 486 -14.61 15.49 -4.11
N PHE A 487 -15.69 15.92 -4.79
CA PHE A 487 -15.82 15.78 -6.24
C PHE A 487 -14.76 16.61 -6.98
N THR A 488 -14.55 17.86 -6.59
CA THR A 488 -13.55 18.74 -7.22
C THR A 488 -12.14 18.19 -7.03
N LEU A 489 -11.79 17.73 -5.82
CA LEU A 489 -10.52 17.05 -5.56
C LEU A 489 -10.34 15.79 -6.41
N ALA A 490 -11.35 14.94 -6.48
CA ALA A 490 -11.30 13.71 -7.27
C ALA A 490 -11.13 14.00 -8.78
N MET A 491 -11.78 15.06 -9.28
CA MET A 491 -11.62 15.49 -10.68
C MET A 491 -10.24 16.09 -10.95
N THR A 492 -9.70 16.90 -10.03
CA THR A 492 -8.37 17.51 -10.18
C THR A 492 -7.25 16.50 -10.02
N SER A 493 -7.43 15.43 -9.24
CA SER A 493 -6.45 14.34 -9.12
C SER A 493 -6.25 13.55 -10.42
N GLN A 494 -7.24 13.57 -11.31
CA GLN A 494 -7.13 12.98 -12.65
C GLN A 494 -6.29 13.83 -13.62
N CYS A 495 -5.83 15.00 -13.20
CA CYS A 495 -4.98 15.87 -14.01
C CYS A 495 -3.51 15.43 -13.88
N LYS A 496 -2.91 14.98 -14.98
CA LYS A 496 -1.54 14.46 -15.00
C LYS A 496 -0.45 15.53 -14.73
N PHE A 497 -0.80 16.81 -14.77
CA PHE A 497 0.16 17.92 -14.61
C PHE A 497 0.31 18.36 -13.15
N TYR A 498 -0.68 18.08 -12.31
CA TYR A 498 -0.73 18.57 -10.93
C TYR A 498 -0.93 17.45 -9.93
N ARG A 499 -0.38 17.67 -8.75
CA ARG A 499 -0.70 16.92 -7.54
C ARG A 499 -1.63 17.80 -6.69
N PRO A 500 -2.93 17.49 -6.59
CA PRO A 500 -3.82 18.23 -5.71
C PRO A 500 -3.51 17.90 -4.25
N ILE A 501 -3.27 18.91 -3.45
CA ILE A 501 -3.04 18.83 -2.01
C ILE A 501 -4.22 19.54 -1.37
N SER A 502 -4.98 18.81 -0.53
CA SER A 502 -6.10 19.35 0.24
C SER A 502 -5.60 19.73 1.63
N GLU A 503 -6.19 20.77 2.21
CA GLU A 503 -5.93 21.20 3.59
C GLU A 503 -4.43 21.33 3.91
N LEU A 504 -3.72 22.19 3.17
CA LEU A 504 -2.36 22.59 3.53
C LEU A 504 -2.38 23.20 4.94
N ASP A 505 -1.84 22.45 5.92
CA ASP A 505 -1.66 22.93 7.29
C ASP A 505 -0.55 23.99 7.30
N ASN A 506 -0.95 25.25 7.42
CA ASN A 506 -0.05 26.37 7.57
C ASN A 506 -0.38 27.05 8.89
N GLU A 507 0.59 27.68 9.54
CA GLU A 507 0.43 28.43 10.80
C GLU A 507 -0.72 29.48 10.79
N GLY A 508 -1.42 29.65 9.67
CA GLY A 508 -2.53 30.59 9.43
C GLY A 508 -3.86 29.99 8.98
N GLY A 509 -4.00 28.66 8.85
CA GLY A 509 -5.22 27.98 8.37
C GLY A 509 -4.97 27.04 7.18
N TYR A 510 -6.03 26.53 6.56
CA TYR A 510 -5.98 25.52 5.50
C TYR A 510 -6.45 26.10 4.16
N ALA A 511 -5.67 25.91 3.07
CA ALA A 511 -6.17 26.13 1.71
C ALA A 511 -6.97 24.90 1.28
N ASP A 512 -8.12 25.12 0.64
CA ASP A 512 -8.99 24.01 0.25
C ASP A 512 -8.32 23.08 -0.80
N ILE A 513 -7.65 23.64 -1.81
CA ILE A 513 -6.96 22.84 -2.83
C ILE A 513 -5.71 23.60 -3.34
N PHE A 514 -4.53 22.99 -3.22
CA PHE A 514 -3.32 23.45 -3.92
C PHE A 514 -2.99 22.45 -5.04
N LEU A 515 -2.97 22.92 -6.28
CA LEU A 515 -2.55 22.15 -7.45
C LEU A 515 -1.04 22.32 -7.64
N SER A 516 -0.27 21.51 -6.91
CA SER A 516 1.19 21.51 -6.93
C SER A 516 1.69 21.01 -8.29
N PRO A 517 2.54 21.79 -8.99
CA PRO A 517 2.99 21.43 -10.34
C PRO A 517 4.00 20.28 -10.31
N LEU A 518 3.90 19.35 -11.25
CA LEU A 518 4.83 18.24 -11.41
C LEU A 518 5.98 18.62 -12.35
N CYS A 519 6.71 19.68 -12.01
CA CYS A 519 7.80 20.23 -12.83
C CYS A 519 8.96 19.25 -13.05
N ASP A 520 9.18 18.29 -12.17
CA ASP A 520 10.21 17.26 -12.34
C ASP A 520 9.87 16.25 -13.46
N ILE A 521 8.59 16.19 -13.85
CA ILE A 521 8.09 15.34 -14.93
C ILE A 521 7.80 16.18 -16.19
N TYR A 522 7.33 17.40 -16.01
CA TYR A 522 6.91 18.34 -17.06
C TYR A 522 7.67 19.65 -16.87
N GLU A 523 8.94 19.68 -17.30
CA GLU A 523 9.91 20.75 -17.05
C GLU A 523 9.49 22.12 -17.65
N ASP A 524 8.65 22.10 -18.67
CA ASP A 524 8.17 23.26 -19.41
C ASP A 524 6.82 23.82 -18.94
N MET A 525 6.30 23.32 -17.80
CA MET A 525 5.09 23.88 -17.19
C MET A 525 5.29 25.33 -16.78
N THR A 526 4.26 26.14 -17.01
CA THR A 526 4.31 27.59 -16.75
C THR A 526 3.41 28.05 -15.61
N ASP A 527 2.38 27.29 -15.25
CA ASP A 527 1.32 27.75 -14.36
C ASP A 527 0.97 26.73 -13.26
N SER A 528 0.74 27.24 -12.05
CA SER A 528 0.29 26.47 -10.86
C SER A 528 -0.85 27.20 -10.17
N TYR A 529 -1.62 26.51 -9.31
CA TYR A 529 -2.88 27.05 -8.80
C TYR A 529 -3.08 26.76 -7.32
N ILE A 530 -3.54 27.75 -6.59
CA ILE A 530 -4.13 27.59 -5.26
C ILE A 530 -5.58 28.04 -5.33
N VAL A 531 -6.49 27.20 -4.83
CA VAL A 531 -7.94 27.35 -5.00
C VAL A 531 -8.60 27.35 -3.64
N GLU A 532 -9.35 28.41 -3.37
CA GLU A 532 -10.27 28.46 -2.24
C GLU A 532 -11.67 28.14 -2.77
N LEU A 533 -12.25 27.02 -2.29
CA LEU A 533 -13.54 26.52 -2.71
C LEU A 533 -14.58 26.81 -1.63
N LYS A 534 -15.65 27.51 -1.97
CA LYS A 534 -16.76 27.79 -1.06
C LYS A 534 -18.07 27.21 -1.58
N TYR A 535 -18.88 26.77 -0.64
CA TYR A 535 -20.21 26.25 -0.91
C TYR A 535 -21.27 27.11 -0.20
N CYS A 536 -22.37 27.34 -0.88
CA CYS A 536 -23.57 27.90 -0.27
C CYS A 536 -24.85 27.21 -0.80
N LYS A 537 -25.91 27.29 -0.01
CA LYS A 537 -27.18 26.66 -0.35
C LYS A 537 -27.79 27.31 -1.61
N SER A 538 -28.59 26.54 -2.36
CA SER A 538 -29.21 27.00 -3.61
C SER A 538 -30.09 28.27 -3.47
N ASN A 539 -30.58 28.58 -2.28
CA ASN A 539 -31.39 29.77 -1.97
C ASN A 539 -30.56 30.98 -1.46
N THR A 540 -29.22 30.89 -1.45
CA THR A 540 -28.35 31.98 -0.99
C THR A 540 -28.41 33.17 -1.96
N SER A 541 -28.52 34.37 -1.42
CA SER A 541 -28.60 35.61 -2.21
C SER A 541 -27.23 36.00 -2.81
N ASP A 542 -27.23 36.78 -3.89
CA ASP A 542 -26.02 37.26 -4.54
C ASP A 542 -25.17 38.14 -3.59
N ALA A 543 -25.81 38.93 -2.72
CA ALA A 543 -25.09 39.70 -1.71
C ALA A 543 -24.29 38.83 -0.71
N GLN A 544 -24.84 37.67 -0.34
CA GLN A 544 -24.16 36.69 0.50
C GLN A 544 -23.02 35.99 -0.25
N VAL A 545 -23.21 35.68 -1.55
CA VAL A 545 -22.14 35.14 -2.42
C VAL A 545 -20.97 36.13 -2.51
N GLN A 546 -21.24 37.42 -2.67
CA GLN A 546 -20.21 38.46 -2.67
C GLN A 546 -19.46 38.58 -1.34
N LYS A 547 -20.14 38.35 -0.22
CA LYS A 547 -19.49 38.30 1.09
C LYS A 547 -18.55 37.10 1.19
N LEU A 548 -19.00 35.89 0.80
CA LEU A 548 -18.19 34.67 0.77
C LEU A 548 -16.96 34.85 -0.15
N PHE A 549 -17.13 35.51 -1.30
CA PHE A 549 -16.02 35.81 -2.19
C PHE A 549 -14.92 36.64 -1.50
N LYS A 550 -15.29 37.68 -0.75
CA LYS A 550 -14.32 38.50 -0.03
C LYS A 550 -13.58 37.73 1.07
N GLU A 551 -14.32 36.87 1.80
CA GLU A 551 -13.73 36.01 2.82
C GLU A 551 -12.76 35.00 2.19
N ALA A 552 -13.15 34.31 1.10
CA ALA A 552 -12.33 33.38 0.35
C ALA A 552 -11.08 34.05 -0.25
N ALA A 553 -11.23 35.28 -0.80
CA ALA A 553 -10.11 36.03 -1.34
C ALA A 553 -9.04 36.34 -0.27
N ALA A 554 -9.45 36.72 0.93
CA ALA A 554 -8.53 36.95 2.04
C ALA A 554 -7.86 35.66 2.53
N GLN A 555 -8.52 34.51 2.42
CA GLN A 555 -7.98 33.21 2.79
C GLN A 555 -6.92 32.75 1.80
N VAL A 556 -7.25 32.67 0.50
CA VAL A 556 -6.33 32.16 -0.51
C VAL A 556 -5.04 32.96 -0.60
N SER A 557 -5.12 34.31 -0.40
CA SER A 557 -3.93 35.17 -0.38
C SER A 557 -2.96 34.86 0.76
N ARG A 558 -3.48 34.53 1.94
CA ARG A 558 -2.64 34.12 3.09
C ARG A 558 -1.92 32.80 2.84
N TYR A 559 -2.60 31.85 2.19
CA TYR A 559 -2.03 30.53 1.91
C TYR A 559 -0.98 30.57 0.81
N ALA A 560 -1.16 31.44 -0.18
CA ALA A 560 -0.20 31.63 -1.26
C ALA A 560 1.18 32.12 -0.75
N ASP A 561 1.20 32.76 0.44
CA ASP A 561 2.43 33.26 1.06
C ASP A 561 3.20 32.22 1.88
N SER A 562 2.68 31.01 2.05
CA SER A 562 3.33 29.95 2.83
C SER A 562 4.62 29.46 2.17
N ASP A 563 5.60 29.07 3.00
CA ASP A 563 6.90 28.55 2.52
C ASP A 563 6.71 27.29 1.68
N LEU A 564 5.80 26.39 2.08
CA LEU A 564 5.49 25.16 1.36
C LEU A 564 5.00 25.43 -0.07
N VAL A 565 4.09 26.40 -0.25
CA VAL A 565 3.61 26.78 -1.58
C VAL A 565 4.74 27.41 -2.39
N LYS A 566 5.50 28.33 -1.80
CA LYS A 566 6.64 29.02 -2.47
C LYS A 566 7.70 28.03 -2.95
N GLU A 567 8.03 27.03 -2.15
CA GLU A 567 8.98 25.98 -2.55
C GLU A 567 8.41 25.06 -3.64
N SER A 568 7.11 24.75 -3.56
CA SER A 568 6.46 23.81 -4.48
C SER A 568 6.19 24.40 -5.87
N VAL A 569 5.95 25.70 -5.99
CA VAL A 569 5.65 26.34 -7.29
C VAL A 569 6.87 26.43 -8.21
N LYS A 570 8.10 26.30 -7.67
CA LYS A 570 9.36 26.31 -8.44
C LYS A 570 9.44 27.50 -9.42
N THR A 571 9.40 27.20 -10.73
CA THR A 571 9.49 28.19 -11.83
C THR A 571 8.12 28.59 -12.39
N THR A 572 7.03 28.01 -11.89
CA THR A 572 5.69 28.29 -12.40
C THR A 572 5.10 29.56 -11.80
N ARG A 573 4.19 30.19 -12.52
CA ARG A 573 3.38 31.30 -12.04
C ARG A 573 2.23 30.75 -11.18
N LEU A 574 2.12 31.21 -9.94
CA LEU A 574 1.04 30.84 -9.03
C LEU A 574 -0.22 31.69 -9.29
N HIS A 575 -1.32 31.05 -9.62
CA HIS A 575 -2.64 31.65 -9.74
C HIS A 575 -3.43 31.44 -8.46
N GLN A 576 -4.04 32.49 -7.93
CA GLN A 576 -4.90 32.46 -6.75
C GLN A 576 -6.36 32.50 -7.19
N LEU A 577 -7.07 31.39 -7.02
CA LEU A 577 -8.44 31.23 -7.50
C LEU A 577 -9.45 31.18 -6.36
N VAL A 578 -10.60 31.79 -6.56
CA VAL A 578 -11.80 31.62 -5.75
C VAL A 578 -12.88 30.97 -6.59
N VAL A 579 -13.36 29.80 -6.13
CA VAL A 579 -14.42 29.03 -6.76
C VAL A 579 -15.59 28.91 -5.80
N ILE A 580 -16.78 29.38 -6.16
CA ILE A 580 -17.98 29.31 -5.31
C ILE A 580 -19.08 28.53 -6.00
N TYR A 581 -19.58 27.53 -5.28
CA TYR A 581 -20.74 26.76 -5.69
C TYR A 581 -21.99 27.18 -4.90
N ARG A 582 -23.11 27.41 -5.63
CA ARG A 582 -24.44 27.59 -5.06
C ARG A 582 -25.25 26.33 -5.37
N GLY A 583 -25.37 25.43 -4.37
CA GLY A 583 -25.82 24.06 -4.65
C GLY A 583 -24.80 23.33 -5.52
N VAL A 584 -25.21 22.90 -6.71
CA VAL A 584 -24.34 22.25 -7.70
C VAL A 584 -23.91 23.18 -8.86
N ASP A 585 -24.33 24.44 -8.82
CA ASP A 585 -24.00 25.42 -9.85
C ASP A 585 -22.78 26.24 -9.43
N MET A 586 -21.72 26.25 -10.22
CA MET A 586 -20.57 27.13 -10.04
C MET A 586 -20.98 28.55 -10.42
N VAL A 587 -21.03 29.46 -9.43
CA VAL A 587 -21.46 30.86 -9.63
C VAL A 587 -20.30 31.83 -9.66
N VAL A 588 -19.12 31.42 -9.15
CA VAL A 588 -17.89 32.20 -9.20
C VAL A 588 -16.74 31.26 -9.58
N CYS A 589 -15.86 31.72 -10.48
CA CYS A 589 -14.57 31.13 -10.78
C CYS A 589 -13.66 32.26 -11.24
N GLU A 590 -12.99 32.91 -10.29
CA GLU A 590 -12.22 34.13 -10.55
C GLU A 590 -10.80 34.04 -9.95
N GLU A 591 -9.85 34.59 -10.70
CA GLU A 591 -8.48 34.81 -10.24
C GLU A 591 -8.38 36.16 -9.52
N LEU A 592 -7.69 36.18 -8.38
CA LEU A 592 -7.39 37.44 -7.69
C LEU A 592 -6.33 38.19 -8.47
N LYS A 593 -6.62 39.42 -8.85
CA LYS A 593 -5.64 40.32 -9.45
C LYS A 593 -4.71 40.82 -8.35
N TYR A 594 -3.40 40.62 -8.50
CA TYR A 594 -2.42 41.34 -7.71
C TYR A 594 -2.54 42.83 -8.08
N GLU A 595 -3.08 43.64 -7.18
CA GLU A 595 -2.80 45.09 -7.21
C GLU A 595 -1.33 45.25 -6.79
N CYS A 596 -0.44 45.45 -7.74
CA CYS A 596 0.91 45.94 -7.45
C CYS A 596 0.73 47.26 -6.66
N PRO A 597 1.28 47.40 -5.45
CA PRO A 597 1.26 48.71 -4.81
C PRO A 597 2.03 49.67 -5.75
N ASP A 598 1.34 50.69 -6.21
CA ASP A 598 1.88 51.76 -7.07
C ASP A 598 3.19 52.30 -6.49
N VAL A 599 4.32 51.86 -7.02
CA VAL A 599 5.61 52.57 -6.91
C VAL A 599 5.64 53.63 -8.01
N CYS A 600 4.74 54.59 -7.90
CA CYS A 600 4.77 55.80 -8.69
C CYS A 600 4.37 57.00 -7.84
N GLY A 601 5.37 57.67 -7.32
CA GLY A 601 5.12 58.94 -6.63
C GLY A 601 6.33 59.49 -5.93
N ALA A 602 7.35 59.98 -6.66
CA ALA A 602 8.15 61.12 -6.28
C ALA A 602 9.31 61.34 -7.26
N ALA A 603 9.03 61.97 -8.40
CA ALA A 603 10.04 62.74 -9.11
C ALA A 603 9.33 63.92 -9.75
N GLY A 604 9.30 65.03 -9.04
CA GLY A 604 8.78 66.27 -9.58
C GLY A 604 8.84 67.41 -8.56
N GLY A 605 9.87 68.22 -8.63
CA GLY A 605 9.79 69.50 -7.96
C GLY A 605 11.11 70.11 -7.48
N ALA A 606 11.68 70.98 -8.30
CA ALA A 606 12.63 72.08 -8.15
C ALA A 606 14.11 71.72 -8.19
#